data_9473d3c6c4be302ed2d147e73749b21d
#
_entry.id   9473d3c6c4be302ed2d147e73749b21d
#
_cell.length_a   1.000
_cell.length_b   1.000
_cell.length_c   1.000
_cell.angle_alpha   90.00
_cell.angle_beta   90.00
_cell.angle_gamma   90.00
#
_symmetry.space_group_name_H-M   'P 1'
#
loop_
_entity.id
_entity.type
_entity.pdbx_description
1 polymer ?
#
loop_
_entity_poly.entity_id
_entity_poly.type
_entity_poly.pdbx_seq_one_letter_code
_entity_poly.pdbx_strand_id
1 'polypeptide(L)'
;VGDCGCFGEALKLTPWETFYKNLALLPMALVVWWRYRPDKIFAFNPLEIVLTVTFFFLTMYLGYYCYRHLPLIDFLPYKVGVNIWEGMHAPVVEPGETETVLVYRNIKTGKLREFSLDDTAWQDAEKWEWVDTRTTDEMPAIRPLMSEFSLRDAEGDATEEIVTAPGRVYLLCVTSFDRLPRGCAKRFAKVVRRAAEEGARVVCLTPQPLYGVTYHDFGSGDVRCYNIDASTMKTMLRANNG
;
A
#
# COMPACT_ATOMS: atom_id res chain seq x y z
N VAL A 1 11.77 -7.20 -7.84
CA VAL A 1 10.80 -7.58 -8.88
C VAL A 1 9.56 -6.76 -8.60
N GLY A 2 9.18 -5.85 -9.54
CA GLY A 2 8.03 -4.97 -9.31
C GLY A 2 6.71 -5.73 -9.41
N ASP A 3 5.84 -5.53 -8.45
CA ASP A 3 4.49 -6.08 -8.45
C ASP A 3 3.61 -5.33 -9.46
N CYS A 4 2.69 -6.05 -10.12
CA CYS A 4 1.72 -5.40 -10.99
C CYS A 4 0.60 -4.79 -10.14
N GLY A 5 0.59 -3.46 -10.04
CA GLY A 5 -0.43 -2.70 -9.30
C GLY A 5 -1.81 -2.62 -9.94
N CYS A 6 -2.16 -3.52 -10.87
CA CYS A 6 -3.43 -3.47 -11.62
C CYS A 6 -4.68 -3.54 -10.72
N PHE A 7 -4.57 -4.13 -9.53
CA PHE A 7 -5.65 -4.25 -8.55
C PHE A 7 -5.33 -3.51 -7.24
N GLY A 8 -4.35 -2.60 -7.24
CA GLY A 8 -3.91 -1.87 -6.06
C GLY A 8 -3.37 -2.83 -4.98
N GLU A 9 -3.65 -2.51 -3.72
CA GLU A 9 -3.26 -3.34 -2.56
C GLU A 9 -4.14 -4.58 -2.34
N ALA A 10 -5.27 -4.68 -3.07
CA ALA A 10 -6.23 -5.77 -2.88
C ALA A 10 -5.72 -7.12 -3.39
N LEU A 11 -4.93 -7.10 -4.45
CA LEU A 11 -4.39 -8.30 -5.07
C LEU A 11 -3.03 -7.99 -5.70
N LYS A 12 -1.98 -8.51 -5.10
CA LYS A 12 -0.61 -8.40 -5.63
C LYS A 12 -0.36 -9.59 -6.55
N LEU A 13 -0.23 -9.31 -7.84
CA LEU A 13 0.05 -10.33 -8.85
C LEU A 13 1.52 -10.26 -9.27
N THR A 14 2.15 -11.40 -9.36
CA THR A 14 3.47 -11.52 -9.97
C THR A 14 3.41 -11.21 -11.47
N PRO A 15 4.51 -10.84 -12.12
CA PRO A 15 4.55 -10.61 -13.57
C PRO A 15 4.05 -11.80 -14.38
N TRP A 16 4.31 -13.02 -13.95
CA TRP A 16 3.86 -14.26 -14.60
C TRP A 16 2.35 -14.48 -14.47
N GLU A 17 1.78 -14.27 -13.29
CA GLU A 17 0.32 -14.34 -13.08
C GLU A 17 -0.42 -13.29 -13.91
N THR A 18 0.14 -12.08 -14.02
CA THR A 18 -0.39 -11.03 -14.89
C THR A 18 -0.33 -11.44 -16.35
N PHE A 19 0.75 -12.08 -16.79
CA PHE A 19 0.87 -12.59 -18.14
C PHE A 19 -0.18 -13.67 -18.44
N TYR A 20 -0.33 -14.67 -17.57
CA TYR A 20 -1.34 -15.73 -17.74
C TYR A 20 -2.76 -15.20 -17.70
N LYS A 21 -3.06 -14.24 -16.84
CA LYS A 21 -4.35 -13.54 -16.82
C LYS A 21 -4.65 -12.88 -18.17
N ASN A 22 -3.70 -12.15 -18.70
CA ASN A 22 -3.86 -11.47 -19.99
C ASN A 22 -3.95 -12.47 -21.16
N LEU A 23 -3.20 -13.56 -21.11
CA LEU A 23 -3.28 -14.65 -22.08
C LEU A 23 -4.67 -15.33 -22.06
N ALA A 24 -5.28 -15.48 -20.89
CA ALA A 24 -6.65 -16.02 -20.77
C ALA A 24 -7.72 -15.04 -21.28
N LEU A 25 -7.51 -13.72 -21.14
CA LEU A 25 -8.43 -12.71 -21.65
C LEU A 25 -8.36 -12.54 -23.17
N LEU A 26 -7.20 -12.82 -23.79
CA LEU A 26 -6.99 -12.67 -25.23
C LEU A 26 -7.96 -13.50 -26.07
N PRO A 27 -8.16 -14.82 -25.87
CA PRO A 27 -9.12 -15.59 -26.64
C PRO A 27 -10.55 -15.09 -26.43
N MET A 28 -10.92 -14.63 -25.23
CA MET A 28 -12.24 -14.03 -25.00
C MET A 28 -12.41 -12.76 -25.84
N ALA A 29 -11.43 -11.89 -25.91
CA ALA A 29 -11.44 -10.69 -26.74
C ALA A 29 -11.53 -11.05 -28.23
N LEU A 30 -10.80 -12.09 -28.69
CA LEU A 30 -10.85 -12.58 -30.07
C LEU A 30 -12.22 -13.14 -30.43
N VAL A 31 -12.87 -13.88 -29.54
CA VAL A 31 -14.22 -14.40 -29.72
C VAL A 31 -15.23 -13.25 -29.85
N VAL A 32 -15.13 -12.25 -28.99
CA VAL A 32 -15.97 -11.05 -29.03
C VAL A 32 -15.73 -10.31 -30.35
N TRP A 33 -14.48 -10.07 -30.74
CA TRP A 33 -14.12 -9.39 -31.99
C TRP A 33 -14.62 -10.16 -33.22
N TRP A 34 -14.50 -11.48 -33.25
CA TRP A 34 -14.96 -12.32 -34.36
C TRP A 34 -16.48 -12.40 -34.42
N ARG A 35 -17.17 -12.44 -33.27
CA ARG A 35 -18.64 -12.52 -33.18
C ARG A 35 -19.31 -11.22 -33.54
N TYR A 36 -18.70 -10.09 -33.17
CA TYR A 36 -19.21 -8.74 -33.40
C TYR A 36 -18.42 -8.05 -34.52
N ARG A 37 -18.50 -8.60 -35.76
CA ARG A 37 -17.90 -7.93 -36.92
C ARG A 37 -18.57 -6.57 -37.19
N PRO A 38 -17.81 -5.57 -37.72
CA PRO A 38 -18.31 -4.19 -37.92
C PRO A 38 -19.57 -4.07 -38.76
N ASP A 39 -19.86 -5.03 -39.60
CA ASP A 39 -21.07 -5.04 -40.45
C ASP A 39 -22.39 -5.11 -39.66
N LYS A 40 -22.35 -5.47 -38.38
CA LYS A 40 -23.50 -5.57 -37.46
C LYS A 40 -23.54 -4.50 -36.38
N ILE A 41 -22.56 -3.61 -36.32
CA ILE A 41 -22.44 -2.60 -35.24
C ILE A 41 -23.60 -1.60 -35.27
N PHE A 42 -24.28 -1.44 -36.42
CA PHE A 42 -25.42 -0.51 -36.58
C PHE A 42 -26.81 -1.15 -36.44
N ALA A 43 -26.90 -2.44 -36.18
CA ALA A 43 -28.18 -3.08 -35.86
C ALA A 43 -28.42 -3.00 -34.33
N PHE A 44 -28.68 -1.80 -33.83
CA PHE A 44 -28.95 -1.60 -32.40
C PHE A 44 -30.33 -2.17 -32.04
N ASN A 45 -30.30 -3.21 -31.22
CA ASN A 45 -31.47 -3.63 -30.47
C ASN A 45 -31.76 -2.56 -29.39
N PRO A 46 -32.98 -2.03 -29.27
CA PRO A 46 -33.31 -1.02 -28.26
C PRO A 46 -32.93 -1.46 -26.84
N LEU A 47 -33.03 -2.75 -26.53
CA LEU A 47 -32.60 -3.29 -25.25
C LEU A 47 -31.08 -3.12 -25.03
N GLU A 48 -30.26 -3.35 -26.04
CA GLU A 48 -28.81 -3.20 -25.97
C GLU A 48 -28.41 -1.73 -25.75
N ILE A 49 -29.11 -0.80 -26.39
CA ILE A 49 -28.92 0.64 -26.19
C ILE A 49 -29.22 1.00 -24.73
N VAL A 50 -30.38 0.58 -24.22
CA VAL A 50 -30.79 0.86 -22.84
C VAL A 50 -29.79 0.30 -21.83
N LEU A 51 -29.35 -0.94 -22.00
CA LEU A 51 -28.35 -1.57 -21.10
C LEU A 51 -27.00 -0.84 -21.17
N THR A 52 -26.54 -0.48 -22.39
CA THR A 52 -25.26 0.24 -22.55
C THR A 52 -25.30 1.62 -21.89
N VAL A 53 -26.37 2.37 -22.14
CA VAL A 53 -26.57 3.70 -21.55
C VAL A 53 -26.69 3.62 -20.03
N THR A 54 -27.45 2.63 -19.53
CA THR A 54 -27.59 2.41 -18.07
C THR A 54 -26.24 2.08 -17.44
N PHE A 55 -25.48 1.16 -18.05
CA PHE A 55 -24.15 0.79 -17.57
C PHE A 55 -23.17 1.98 -17.60
N PHE A 56 -23.22 2.79 -18.66
CA PHE A 56 -22.41 4.00 -18.76
C PHE A 56 -22.72 4.99 -17.61
N PHE A 57 -23.98 5.29 -17.37
CA PHE A 57 -24.36 6.18 -16.28
C PHE A 57 -24.05 5.60 -14.90
N LEU A 58 -24.22 4.30 -14.71
CA LEU A 58 -23.88 3.62 -13.48
C LEU A 58 -22.36 3.73 -13.20
N THR A 59 -21.53 3.52 -14.22
CA THR A 59 -20.06 3.64 -14.10
C THR A 59 -19.64 5.09 -13.80
N MET A 60 -20.24 6.06 -14.49
CA MET A 60 -20.00 7.48 -14.23
C MET A 60 -20.42 7.87 -12.82
N TYR A 61 -21.58 7.40 -12.36
CA TYR A 61 -22.06 7.63 -11.00
C TYR A 61 -21.14 7.01 -9.96
N LEU A 62 -20.70 5.76 -10.17
CA LEU A 62 -19.77 5.09 -9.26
C LEU A 62 -18.42 5.83 -9.20
N GLY A 63 -17.89 6.27 -10.34
CA GLY A 63 -16.68 7.08 -10.39
C GLY A 63 -16.84 8.41 -9.65
N TYR A 64 -17.96 9.12 -9.84
CA TYR A 64 -18.27 10.34 -9.11
C TYR A 64 -18.44 10.08 -7.60
N TYR A 65 -19.11 8.99 -7.23
CA TYR A 65 -19.28 8.58 -5.85
C TYR A 65 -17.93 8.35 -5.17
N CYS A 66 -17.04 7.55 -5.79
CA CYS A 66 -15.70 7.27 -5.25
C CYS A 66 -14.80 8.52 -5.19
N TYR A 67 -15.06 9.52 -6.05
CA TYR A 67 -14.35 10.80 -5.99
C TYR A 67 -14.81 11.66 -4.81
N ARG A 68 -16.09 11.58 -4.43
CA ARG A 68 -16.69 12.41 -3.35
C ARG A 68 -16.68 11.74 -1.98
N HIS A 69 -16.64 10.43 -1.95
CA HIS A 69 -16.75 9.60 -0.76
C HIS A 69 -15.60 8.60 -0.69
N LEU A 70 -15.39 8.02 0.48
CA LEU A 70 -14.49 6.90 0.65
C LEU A 70 -14.98 5.71 -0.21
N PRO A 71 -14.05 4.87 -0.70
CA PRO A 71 -14.42 3.70 -1.48
C PRO A 71 -15.31 2.76 -0.66
N LEU A 72 -16.24 2.07 -1.34
CA LEU A 72 -17.14 1.10 -0.69
C LEU A 72 -16.38 -0.04 0.00
N ILE A 73 -15.26 -0.44 -0.57
CA ILE A 73 -14.32 -1.41 0.00
C ILE A 73 -12.96 -0.73 0.05
N ASP A 74 -12.46 -0.49 1.25
CA ASP A 74 -11.18 0.15 1.47
C ASP A 74 -10.13 -0.89 1.88
N PHE A 75 -9.09 -1.01 1.07
CA PHE A 75 -7.94 -1.90 1.29
C PHE A 75 -6.73 -1.15 1.85
N LEU A 76 -6.84 0.16 2.06
CA LEU A 76 -5.72 0.96 2.54
C LEU A 76 -5.44 0.71 4.02
N PRO A 77 -4.17 0.76 4.44
CA PRO A 77 -3.79 0.45 5.81
C PRO A 77 -4.39 1.40 6.85
N TYR A 78 -4.57 2.68 6.50
CA TYR A 78 -5.06 3.73 7.41
C TYR A 78 -6.57 3.97 7.29
N LYS A 79 -7.35 2.96 6.89
CA LYS A 79 -8.80 3.08 6.77
C LYS A 79 -9.48 3.34 8.10
N VAL A 80 -10.69 3.88 8.04
CA VAL A 80 -11.51 4.16 9.23
C VAL A 80 -11.74 2.88 10.06
N GLY A 81 -11.51 2.96 11.36
CA GLY A 81 -11.68 1.86 12.32
C GLY A 81 -10.44 1.00 12.54
N VAL A 82 -9.32 1.26 11.87
CA VAL A 82 -8.06 0.55 12.12
C VAL A 82 -7.28 1.23 13.25
N ASN A 83 -6.77 0.43 14.16
CA ASN A 83 -5.86 0.88 15.21
C ASN A 83 -4.44 0.96 14.65
N ILE A 84 -3.89 2.18 14.59
CA ILE A 84 -2.54 2.43 14.04
C ILE A 84 -1.49 1.71 14.88
N TRP A 85 -1.62 1.75 16.21
CA TRP A 85 -0.66 1.11 17.12
C TRP A 85 -0.58 -0.39 16.92
N GLU A 86 -1.73 -1.07 16.84
CA GLU A 86 -1.77 -2.50 16.53
C GLU A 86 -1.25 -2.81 15.13
N GLY A 87 -1.59 -1.96 14.17
CA GLY A 87 -1.12 -2.12 12.79
C GLY A 87 0.40 -1.94 12.62
N MET A 88 1.05 -1.17 13.49
CA MET A 88 2.51 -1.01 13.52
C MET A 88 3.21 -2.23 14.15
N HIS A 89 2.59 -2.84 15.17
CA HIS A 89 3.13 -3.95 15.93
C HIS A 89 2.55 -5.31 15.53
N ALA A 90 1.86 -5.37 14.40
CA ALA A 90 1.40 -6.65 13.86
C ALA A 90 2.61 -7.60 13.71
N PRO A 91 2.46 -8.90 14.06
CA PRO A 91 3.55 -9.83 13.98
C PRO A 91 4.13 -9.85 12.57
N VAL A 92 5.41 -9.57 12.46
CA VAL A 92 6.16 -9.79 11.23
C VAL A 92 6.14 -11.31 11.04
N VAL A 93 5.51 -11.78 9.99
CA VAL A 93 5.72 -13.16 9.55
C VAL A 93 7.12 -13.15 8.95
N GLU A 94 8.10 -13.53 9.79
CA GLU A 94 9.46 -13.72 9.29
C GLU A 94 9.41 -14.76 8.17
N PRO A 95 10.09 -14.50 7.05
CA PRO A 95 10.25 -15.55 6.04
C PRO A 95 10.85 -16.76 6.75
N GLY A 96 10.29 -17.93 6.54
CA GLY A 96 10.92 -19.15 7.00
C GLY A 96 12.39 -19.14 6.55
N GLU A 97 13.29 -19.64 7.41
CA GLU A 97 14.73 -19.64 7.12
C GLU A 97 14.95 -20.03 5.66
N THR A 98 15.66 -19.17 4.93
CA THR A 98 16.01 -19.41 3.53
C THR A 98 16.83 -20.69 3.45
N GLU A 99 16.23 -21.81 3.14
CA GLU A 99 16.98 -23.02 2.90
C GLU A 99 17.64 -22.92 1.52
N THR A 100 18.92 -22.60 1.52
CA THR A 100 19.73 -22.72 0.31
C THR A 100 20.19 -24.15 0.20
N VAL A 101 19.70 -24.83 -0.82
CA VAL A 101 20.02 -26.23 -1.12
C VAL A 101 21.02 -26.27 -2.27
N LEU A 102 22.16 -26.91 -2.03
CA LEU A 102 23.20 -27.12 -3.04
C LEU A 102 22.94 -28.43 -3.76
N VAL A 103 22.82 -28.39 -5.08
CA VAL A 103 22.60 -29.58 -5.92
C VAL A 103 23.94 -30.05 -6.53
N TYR A 104 24.37 -31.22 -6.11
CA TYR A 104 25.59 -31.86 -6.62
C TYR A 104 25.27 -33.13 -7.35
N ARG A 105 26.11 -33.45 -8.32
CA ARG A 105 26.10 -34.71 -9.06
C ARG A 105 27.21 -35.62 -8.56
N ASN A 106 26.88 -36.87 -8.26
CA ASN A 106 27.88 -37.86 -7.94
C ASN A 106 28.63 -38.25 -9.21
N ILE A 107 29.95 -38.08 -9.22
CA ILE A 107 30.82 -38.31 -10.41
C ILE A 107 30.77 -39.75 -10.86
N LYS A 108 30.66 -40.73 -9.94
CA LYS A 108 30.65 -42.17 -10.26
C LYS A 108 29.30 -42.71 -10.68
N THR A 109 28.23 -42.20 -10.10
CA THR A 109 26.89 -42.76 -10.33
C THR A 109 25.98 -41.86 -11.18
N GLY A 110 26.40 -40.61 -11.44
CA GLY A 110 25.61 -39.61 -12.17
C GLY A 110 24.35 -39.14 -11.48
N LYS A 111 24.06 -39.61 -10.26
CA LYS A 111 22.86 -39.21 -9.50
C LYS A 111 23.01 -37.84 -8.86
N LEU A 112 21.94 -37.05 -8.93
CA LEU A 112 21.86 -35.78 -8.26
C LEU A 112 21.51 -36.00 -6.78
N ARG A 113 22.10 -35.21 -5.91
CA ARG A 113 21.80 -35.16 -4.48
C ARG A 113 21.77 -33.70 -4.02
N GLU A 114 20.84 -33.39 -3.17
CA GLU A 114 20.69 -32.09 -2.53
C GLU A 114 21.37 -32.10 -1.17
N PHE A 115 22.13 -31.04 -0.89
CA PHE A 115 22.84 -30.84 0.36
C PHE A 115 22.44 -29.51 0.97
N SER A 116 22.28 -29.45 2.29
CA SER A 116 22.17 -28.19 3.03
C SER A 116 23.54 -27.52 3.11
N LEU A 117 23.58 -26.21 3.34
CA LEU A 117 24.82 -25.46 3.58
C LEU A 117 25.60 -25.97 4.80
N ASP A 118 24.91 -26.53 5.79
CA ASP A 118 25.51 -27.08 7.01
C ASP A 118 26.12 -28.47 6.80
N ASP A 119 25.78 -29.14 5.71
CA ASP A 119 26.33 -30.45 5.39
C ASP A 119 27.74 -30.28 4.76
N THR A 120 28.74 -30.97 5.28
CA THR A 120 30.11 -30.90 4.80
C THR A 120 30.43 -31.97 3.74
N ALA A 121 29.49 -32.90 3.50
CA ALA A 121 29.73 -34.04 2.58
C ALA A 121 29.89 -33.62 1.13
N TRP A 122 29.39 -32.47 0.71
CA TRP A 122 29.52 -31.91 -0.63
C TRP A 122 30.95 -31.39 -0.94
N GLN A 123 31.78 -31.17 0.08
CA GLN A 123 33.15 -30.66 -0.08
C GLN A 123 34.12 -31.68 -0.68
N ASP A 124 33.72 -32.93 -0.75
CA ASP A 124 34.55 -34.00 -1.36
C ASP A 124 34.51 -33.91 -2.91
N ALA A 125 35.42 -33.13 -3.47
CA ALA A 125 35.52 -32.88 -4.91
C ALA A 125 35.83 -34.13 -5.75
N GLU A 126 36.29 -35.26 -5.15
CA GLU A 126 36.49 -36.52 -5.85
C GLU A 126 35.16 -37.28 -6.08
N LYS A 127 34.14 -36.97 -5.29
CA LYS A 127 32.84 -37.65 -5.35
C LYS A 127 31.73 -36.79 -5.91
N TRP A 128 31.83 -35.48 -5.73
CA TRP A 128 30.70 -34.56 -5.98
C TRP A 128 31.14 -33.42 -6.90
N GLU A 129 30.39 -33.22 -7.97
CA GLU A 129 30.49 -32.10 -8.90
C GLU A 129 29.30 -31.17 -8.69
N TRP A 130 29.53 -29.87 -8.48
CA TRP A 130 28.50 -28.88 -8.36
C TRP A 130 27.71 -28.75 -9.68
N VAL A 131 26.36 -28.68 -9.57
CA VAL A 131 25.47 -28.57 -10.73
C VAL A 131 24.67 -27.27 -10.64
N ASP A 132 24.07 -27.00 -9.47
CA ASP A 132 23.15 -25.89 -9.31
C ASP A 132 23.02 -25.51 -7.82
N THR A 133 22.56 -24.29 -7.56
CA THR A 133 22.19 -23.83 -6.23
C THR A 133 20.74 -23.40 -6.27
N ARG A 134 19.87 -24.06 -5.53
CA ARG A 134 18.47 -23.70 -5.39
C ARG A 134 18.27 -23.00 -4.07
N THR A 135 17.87 -21.75 -4.17
CA THR A 135 17.37 -21.03 -3.03
C THR A 135 15.85 -21.15 -3.08
N THR A 136 15.24 -21.68 -2.03
CA THR A 136 13.77 -21.65 -1.93
C THR A 136 13.38 -20.19 -1.90
N ASP A 137 12.62 -19.74 -2.92
CA ASP A 137 12.13 -18.37 -2.99
C ASP A 137 11.31 -18.11 -1.73
N GLU A 138 11.85 -17.30 -0.83
CA GLU A 138 11.18 -16.86 0.37
C GLU A 138 9.87 -16.19 -0.01
N MET A 139 8.81 -16.51 0.70
CA MET A 139 7.69 -15.59 0.77
C MET A 139 8.25 -14.27 1.29
N PRO A 140 8.07 -13.15 0.57
CA PRO A 140 8.57 -11.87 1.00
C PRO A 140 8.08 -11.61 2.43
N ALA A 141 8.98 -11.19 3.31
CA ALA A 141 8.63 -10.84 4.68
C ALA A 141 7.41 -9.92 4.65
N ILE A 142 6.30 -10.38 5.17
CA ILE A 142 5.07 -9.57 5.26
C ILE A 142 5.33 -8.58 6.38
N ARG A 143 5.91 -7.43 6.02
CA ARG A 143 6.05 -6.31 6.96
C ARG A 143 4.67 -5.77 7.29
N PRO A 144 4.42 -5.39 8.54
CA PRO A 144 3.20 -4.69 8.89
C PRO A 144 3.02 -3.48 7.97
N LEU A 145 1.83 -3.34 7.38
CA LEU A 145 1.53 -2.27 6.43
C LEU A 145 1.74 -0.86 7.00
N MET A 146 1.82 -0.73 8.30
CA MET A 146 2.03 0.52 9.05
C MET A 146 3.40 0.60 9.73
N SER A 147 4.35 -0.30 9.44
CA SER A 147 5.68 -0.32 10.06
C SER A 147 6.51 0.95 9.82
N GLU A 148 6.20 1.67 8.76
CA GLU A 148 6.88 2.93 8.40
C GLU A 148 6.24 4.18 9.01
N PHE A 149 5.17 4.02 9.80
CA PHE A 149 4.55 5.15 10.47
C PHE A 149 5.45 5.64 11.60
N SER A 150 6.00 6.84 11.47
CA SER A 150 6.77 7.47 12.52
C SER A 150 6.55 8.99 12.52
N LEU A 151 6.42 9.55 13.72
CA LEU A 151 6.24 10.98 13.95
C LEU A 151 7.44 11.49 14.73
N ARG A 152 8.23 12.37 14.12
CA ARG A 152 9.48 12.86 14.70
C ARG A 152 9.50 14.37 14.78
N ASP A 153 10.13 14.87 15.82
CA ASP A 153 10.51 16.27 15.92
C ASP A 153 11.99 16.39 16.39
N ALA A 154 12.39 17.58 16.85
CA ALA A 154 13.75 17.80 17.32
C ALA A 154 14.08 17.08 18.65
N GLU A 155 13.08 16.68 19.42
CA GLU A 155 13.24 15.97 20.68
C GLU A 155 13.33 14.47 20.48
N GLY A 156 12.94 13.97 19.30
CA GLY A 156 13.04 12.55 18.92
C GLY A 156 11.77 11.98 18.32
N ASP A 157 11.54 10.70 18.58
CA ASP A 157 10.37 9.98 18.10
C ASP A 157 9.22 10.13 19.11
N ALA A 158 8.14 10.78 18.68
CA ALA A 158 6.93 11.02 19.47
C ALA A 158 5.76 10.09 19.06
N THR A 159 6.04 9.07 18.25
CA THR A 159 5.00 8.21 17.67
C THR A 159 4.14 7.55 18.74
N GLU A 160 4.77 6.91 19.70
CA GLU A 160 4.07 6.21 20.78
C GLU A 160 3.23 7.17 21.60
N GLU A 161 3.79 8.31 22.01
CA GLU A 161 3.09 9.32 22.81
C GLU A 161 1.83 9.82 22.13
N ILE A 162 1.88 10.02 20.82
CA ILE A 162 0.75 10.57 20.06
C ILE A 162 -0.29 9.51 19.74
N VAL A 163 0.13 8.32 19.32
CA VAL A 163 -0.78 7.26 18.90
C VAL A 163 -1.49 6.60 20.08
N THR A 164 -0.83 6.51 21.24
CA THR A 164 -1.42 5.94 22.47
C THR A 164 -2.04 7.00 23.38
N ALA A 165 -2.04 8.27 22.97
CA ALA A 165 -2.60 9.35 23.76
C ALA A 165 -4.07 9.07 24.12
N PRO A 166 -4.46 9.28 25.40
CA PRO A 166 -5.85 9.09 25.80
C PRO A 166 -6.74 10.15 25.16
N GLY A 167 -7.93 9.74 24.71
CA GLY A 167 -8.91 10.64 24.13
C GLY A 167 -8.79 10.76 22.61
N ARG A 168 -9.22 11.91 22.08
CA ARG A 168 -9.19 12.20 20.64
C ARG A 168 -7.95 12.98 20.27
N VAL A 169 -7.30 12.57 19.20
CA VAL A 169 -6.19 13.29 18.59
C VAL A 169 -6.56 13.67 17.16
N TYR A 170 -6.51 14.97 16.86
CA TYR A 170 -6.72 15.48 15.51
C TYR A 170 -5.37 15.64 14.82
N LEU A 171 -5.21 14.97 13.69
CA LEU A 171 -4.01 15.03 12.85
C LEU A 171 -4.25 16.02 11.70
N LEU A 172 -3.57 17.15 11.71
CA LEU A 172 -3.62 18.14 10.63
C LEU A 172 -2.46 17.90 9.66
N CYS A 173 -2.76 17.39 8.49
CA CYS A 173 -1.75 17.09 7.47
C CYS A 173 -1.48 18.30 6.58
N VAL A 174 -0.24 18.79 6.56
CA VAL A 174 0.21 19.95 5.77
C VAL A 174 1.40 19.55 4.91
N THR A 175 1.21 19.48 3.61
CA THR A 175 2.29 19.14 2.67
C THR A 175 3.35 20.25 2.55
N SER A 176 2.93 21.51 2.61
CA SER A 176 3.82 22.67 2.58
C SER A 176 3.13 23.86 3.22
N PHE A 177 3.81 24.48 4.17
CA PHE A 177 3.31 25.70 4.83
C PHE A 177 3.26 26.90 3.87
N ASP A 178 4.24 27.00 2.96
CA ASP A 178 4.31 28.10 1.99
C ASP A 178 3.16 28.11 0.98
N ARG A 179 2.58 26.93 0.75
CA ARG A 179 1.51 26.74 -0.23
C ARG A 179 0.15 26.50 0.39
N LEU A 180 0.00 26.76 1.68
CA LEU A 180 -1.26 26.52 2.38
C LEU A 180 -2.34 27.53 1.91
N PRO A 181 -3.41 27.07 1.23
CA PRO A 181 -4.47 27.95 0.79
C PRO A 181 -5.18 28.60 1.99
N ARG A 182 -5.53 29.87 1.89
CA ARG A 182 -6.24 30.60 2.94
C ARG A 182 -7.53 29.91 3.40
N GLY A 183 -8.19 29.19 2.49
CA GLY A 183 -9.38 28.37 2.81
C GLY A 183 -9.08 27.18 3.71
N CYS A 184 -7.92 26.52 3.52
CA CYS A 184 -7.47 25.41 4.37
C CYS A 184 -7.08 25.91 5.76
N ALA A 185 -6.35 27.02 5.86
CA ALA A 185 -5.99 27.61 7.14
C ALA A 185 -7.25 27.93 7.98
N LYS A 186 -8.30 28.50 7.37
CA LYS A 186 -9.58 28.76 8.06
C LYS A 186 -10.28 27.48 8.52
N ARG A 187 -10.19 26.38 7.76
CA ARG A 187 -10.74 25.07 8.16
C ARG A 187 -9.94 24.49 9.33
N PHE A 188 -8.62 24.55 9.28
CA PHE A 188 -7.76 24.09 10.37
C PHE A 188 -8.00 24.89 11.64
N ALA A 189 -8.14 26.21 11.56
CA ALA A 189 -8.51 27.05 12.70
C ALA A 189 -9.84 26.64 13.36
N LYS A 190 -10.83 26.18 12.57
CA LYS A 190 -12.07 25.64 13.11
C LYS A 190 -11.85 24.31 13.83
N VAL A 191 -11.00 23.43 13.27
CA VAL A 191 -10.69 22.14 13.89
C VAL A 191 -9.95 22.35 15.20
N VAL A 192 -8.94 23.23 15.23
CA VAL A 192 -8.18 23.56 16.45
C VAL A 192 -9.10 24.09 17.55
N ARG A 193 -10.03 25.00 17.21
CA ARG A 193 -10.99 25.55 18.15
C ARG A 193 -11.93 24.48 18.70
N ARG A 194 -12.47 23.65 17.82
CA ARG A 194 -13.36 22.55 18.23
C ARG A 194 -12.63 21.54 19.11
N ALA A 195 -11.38 21.21 18.78
CA ALA A 195 -10.57 20.32 19.59
C ALA A 195 -10.32 20.88 20.99
N ALA A 196 -10.08 22.19 21.11
CA ALA A 196 -9.93 22.86 22.40
C ALA A 196 -11.23 22.79 23.22
N GLU A 197 -12.39 22.95 22.58
CA GLU A 197 -13.72 22.82 23.24
C GLU A 197 -13.97 21.38 23.72
N GLU A 198 -13.50 20.37 22.96
CA GLU A 198 -13.64 18.94 23.28
C GLU A 198 -12.56 18.43 24.23
N GLY A 199 -11.55 19.23 24.58
CA GLY A 199 -10.36 18.79 25.32
C GLY A 199 -9.49 17.80 24.56
N ALA A 200 -9.56 17.80 23.24
CA ALA A 200 -8.81 16.92 22.36
C ALA A 200 -7.44 17.50 22.00
N ARG A 201 -6.46 16.63 21.80
CA ARG A 201 -5.12 17.03 21.34
C ARG A 201 -5.15 17.29 19.84
N VAL A 202 -4.42 18.33 19.40
CA VAL A 202 -4.22 18.62 17.98
C VAL A 202 -2.73 18.59 17.69
N VAL A 203 -2.33 17.89 16.63
CA VAL A 203 -0.95 17.85 16.14
C VAL A 203 -0.92 18.11 14.63
N CYS A 204 0.13 18.78 14.17
CA CYS A 204 0.33 19.03 12.74
C CYS A 204 1.38 18.06 12.20
N LEU A 205 1.09 17.43 11.08
CA LEU A 205 1.98 16.49 10.39
C LEU A 205 2.45 17.11 9.08
N THR A 206 3.76 17.07 8.84
CA THR A 206 4.35 17.60 7.62
C THR A 206 5.53 16.75 7.14
N PRO A 207 5.70 16.55 5.82
CA PRO A 207 6.89 15.92 5.27
C PRO A 207 8.06 16.90 5.12
N GLN A 208 7.83 18.21 5.38
CA GLN A 208 8.91 19.18 5.35
C GLN A 208 9.87 18.98 6.52
N PRO A 209 11.19 19.13 6.31
CA PRO A 209 12.15 19.07 7.39
C PRO A 209 11.86 20.16 8.42
N LEU A 210 11.81 19.77 9.69
CA LEU A 210 11.62 20.68 10.82
C LEU A 210 12.96 20.94 11.48
N TYR A 211 13.23 22.23 11.76
CA TYR A 211 14.44 22.66 12.46
C TYR A 211 14.06 23.05 13.89
N GLY A 212 14.26 22.16 14.82
CA GLY A 212 13.85 22.34 16.22
C GLY A 212 12.39 21.98 16.47
N VAL A 213 11.92 22.23 17.70
CA VAL A 213 10.50 22.09 18.05
C VAL A 213 9.73 23.18 17.33
N THR A 214 8.89 22.80 16.40
CA THR A 214 8.20 23.73 15.50
C THR A 214 6.72 23.80 15.85
N TYR A 215 6.22 25.00 16.01
CA TYR A 215 4.80 25.28 16.17
C TYR A 215 4.30 26.11 14.99
N HIS A 216 3.08 25.86 14.56
CA HIS A 216 2.45 26.66 13.52
C HIS A 216 1.10 27.18 14.00
N ASP A 217 0.90 28.49 13.89
CA ASP A 217 -0.39 29.12 14.22
C ASP A 217 -1.32 29.10 12.99
N PHE A 218 -2.41 28.38 13.11
CA PHE A 218 -3.47 28.34 12.12
C PHE A 218 -4.53 29.45 12.34
N GLY A 219 -4.28 30.41 13.23
CA GLY A 219 -5.20 31.50 13.58
C GLY A 219 -6.17 31.15 14.71
N SER A 220 -5.87 30.12 15.50
CA SER A 220 -6.64 29.70 16.68
C SER A 220 -5.77 29.11 17.78
N GLY A 221 -4.48 29.32 17.72
CA GLY A 221 -3.47 28.81 18.66
C GLY A 221 -2.38 28.02 17.96
N ASP A 222 -1.29 27.89 18.68
CA ASP A 222 -0.09 27.21 18.23
C ASP A 222 -0.26 25.69 18.29
N VAL A 223 -0.03 25.03 17.16
CA VAL A 223 -0.10 23.57 17.04
C VAL A 223 1.31 23.04 16.80
N ARG A 224 1.73 22.07 17.64
CA ARG A 224 3.04 21.42 17.49
C ARG A 224 3.08 20.60 16.22
N CYS A 225 4.16 20.76 15.46
CA CYS A 225 4.39 20.10 14.19
C CYS A 225 5.35 18.92 14.34
N TYR A 226 5.03 17.83 13.68
CA TYR A 226 5.87 16.63 13.61
C TYR A 226 6.18 16.28 12.16
N ASN A 227 7.38 15.79 11.94
CA ASN A 227 7.79 15.28 10.64
C ASN A 227 7.23 13.86 10.45
N ILE A 228 6.71 13.60 9.27
CA ILE A 228 6.23 12.29 8.83
C ILE A 228 6.73 12.02 7.42
N ASP A 229 6.94 10.74 7.08
CA ASP A 229 7.28 10.38 5.70
C ASP A 229 6.18 10.80 4.71
N ALA A 230 6.60 11.32 3.56
CA ALA A 230 5.69 11.84 2.55
C ALA A 230 4.78 10.78 1.93
N SER A 231 5.26 9.55 1.77
CA SER A 231 4.48 8.44 1.22
C SER A 231 3.43 7.97 2.22
N THR A 232 3.80 7.85 3.49
CA THR A 232 2.91 7.50 4.61
C THR A 232 1.80 8.54 4.75
N MET A 233 2.14 9.83 4.78
CA MET A 233 1.14 10.89 4.86
C MET A 233 0.17 10.87 3.67
N LYS A 234 0.68 10.66 2.45
CA LYS A 234 -0.14 10.56 1.24
C LYS A 234 -1.10 9.37 1.30
N THR A 235 -0.66 8.24 1.86
CA THR A 235 -1.49 7.05 2.04
C THR A 235 -2.59 7.29 3.06
N MET A 236 -2.27 7.95 4.19
CA MET A 236 -3.25 8.35 5.20
C MET A 236 -4.32 9.29 4.63
N LEU A 237 -3.90 10.31 3.87
CA LEU A 237 -4.83 11.26 3.25
C LEU A 237 -5.78 10.57 2.27
N ARG A 238 -5.28 9.64 1.45
CA ARG A 238 -6.10 8.86 0.52
C ARG A 238 -7.11 7.96 1.22
N ALA A 239 -6.73 7.36 2.32
CA ALA A 239 -7.59 6.47 3.10
C ALA A 239 -8.70 7.23 3.86
N ASN A 240 -8.55 8.53 4.08
CA ASN A 240 -9.46 9.34 4.88
C ASN A 240 -10.13 10.50 4.11
N ASN A 241 -10.01 10.48 2.80
CA ASN A 241 -10.63 11.49 1.92
C ASN A 241 -10.23 12.93 2.29
N GLY A 242 -8.96 13.09 2.66
CA GLY A 242 -8.35 14.34 3.10
C GLY A 242 -8.01 15.29 1.94
#